data_fb25bfd397c6da8f220ce1867f626b8a
#
_entry.id   fb25bfd397c6da8f220ce1867f626b8a
#
_cell.length_a   1.000
_cell.length_b   1.000
_cell.length_c   1.000
_cell.angle_alpha   90.00
_cell.angle_beta   90.00
_cell.angle_gamma   90.00
#
_symmetry.space_group_name_H-M   'P 1'
#
loop_
_entity.id
_entity.type
_entity.pdbx_description
1 polymer ?
#
loop_
_entity_poly.entity_id
_entity_poly.type
_entity_poly.pdbx_seq_one_letter_code
_entity_poly.pdbx_strand_id
1 'polypeptide(L)'
;MSQLYDEIGVGYQHRRRPDPRLAAAIIRALDDAETVVNVGAGAGSYEPSDRSVVAVEPAMTMIRQRRPDGAPVVQASANDLPFRDEAFTASLAILTVHHWPDQARGLAELARVARGRVVIVTWDPLWSGFWLVDDYFPEITDLDRQIFPTIEDFQRTFGRIEVRSFPVPHDCIDGFMGAYWRRPHAYLDPSVRAAISAFAKAEPSWLESGLARLRRDLADGTWERRHAHLFEQSELELGYRIIIAERD
;
A
#
# COMPACT_ATOMS: atom_id res chain seq x y z
N MET A 1 -6.20 -11.59 11.22
CA MET A 1 -5.90 -10.31 10.52
C MET A 1 -7.12 -9.42 10.30
N SER A 2 -8.36 -9.91 10.33
CA SER A 2 -9.54 -9.04 10.40
C SER A 2 -9.48 -8.09 11.61
N GLN A 3 -8.94 -8.53 12.74
CA GLN A 3 -8.87 -7.74 13.98
C GLN A 3 -8.08 -6.42 13.84
N LEU A 4 -6.99 -6.36 13.10
CA LEU A 4 -6.19 -5.12 12.97
C LEU A 4 -7.01 -4.00 12.30
N TYR A 5 -7.71 -4.31 11.20
CA TYR A 5 -8.54 -3.32 10.51
C TYR A 5 -9.89 -3.06 11.18
N ASP A 6 -10.35 -3.94 12.08
CA ASP A 6 -11.48 -3.66 12.94
C ASP A 6 -11.14 -2.59 14.01
N GLU A 7 -9.86 -2.46 14.38
CA GLU A 7 -9.37 -1.46 15.34
C GLU A 7 -8.89 -0.16 14.69
N ILE A 8 -8.04 -0.25 13.65
CA ILE A 8 -7.46 0.94 12.97
C ILE A 8 -8.37 1.52 11.87
N GLY A 9 -9.42 0.82 11.49
CA GLY A 9 -10.34 1.23 10.41
C GLY A 9 -11.17 2.48 10.72
N VAL A 10 -11.34 2.86 11.98
CA VAL A 10 -12.17 4.02 12.36
C VAL A 10 -11.46 5.32 11.96
N GLY A 11 -12.06 6.08 11.02
CA GLY A 11 -11.47 7.33 10.51
C GLY A 11 -10.41 7.15 9.42
N TYR A 12 -10.13 5.92 8.98
CA TYR A 12 -9.14 5.59 7.93
C TYR A 12 -9.38 6.35 6.63
N GLN A 13 -10.63 6.48 6.16
CA GLN A 13 -11.00 7.19 4.93
C GLN A 13 -10.60 8.68 4.90
N HIS A 14 -10.56 9.36 6.03
CA HIS A 14 -10.21 10.78 6.06
C HIS A 14 -8.74 11.03 5.72
N ARG A 15 -7.87 10.04 5.94
CA ARG A 15 -6.43 10.12 5.73
C ARG A 15 -5.96 9.36 4.49
N ARG A 16 -6.66 8.30 4.11
CA ARG A 16 -6.34 7.47 2.95
C ARG A 16 -7.18 7.91 1.75
N ARG A 17 -6.73 8.99 1.12
CA ARG A 17 -7.38 9.58 -0.06
C ARG A 17 -6.58 9.22 -1.31
N PRO A 18 -7.22 8.70 -2.36
CA PRO A 18 -6.48 8.35 -3.59
C PRO A 18 -5.71 9.54 -4.16
N ASP A 19 -4.39 9.38 -4.33
CA ASP A 19 -3.60 10.34 -5.08
C ASP A 19 -3.83 10.13 -6.58
N PRO A 20 -4.19 11.17 -7.35
CA PRO A 20 -4.53 11.02 -8.76
C PRO A 20 -3.38 10.50 -9.62
N ARG A 21 -2.12 10.74 -9.23
CA ARG A 21 -0.93 10.26 -9.96
C ARG A 21 -0.75 8.75 -9.78
N LEU A 22 -0.96 8.23 -8.56
CA LEU A 22 -0.95 6.80 -8.31
C LEU A 22 -2.16 6.12 -8.97
N ALA A 23 -3.35 6.73 -8.90
CA ALA A 23 -4.53 6.22 -9.60
C ALA A 23 -4.26 6.11 -11.11
N ALA A 24 -3.71 7.15 -11.73
CA ALA A 24 -3.33 7.14 -13.14
C ALA A 24 -2.27 6.07 -13.47
N ALA A 25 -1.30 5.84 -12.58
CA ALA A 25 -0.29 4.81 -12.77
C ALA A 25 -0.90 3.40 -12.71
N ILE A 26 -1.85 3.16 -11.81
CA ILE A 26 -2.60 1.90 -11.71
C ILE A 26 -3.46 1.68 -12.97
N ILE A 27 -4.18 2.70 -13.44
CA ILE A 27 -4.98 2.61 -14.67
C ILE A 27 -4.09 2.26 -15.87
N ARG A 28 -2.94 2.91 -16.01
CA ARG A 28 -1.97 2.55 -17.07
C ARG A 28 -1.40 1.14 -16.92
N ALA A 29 -1.25 0.63 -15.69
CA ALA A 29 -0.79 -0.73 -15.47
C ALA A 29 -1.88 -1.77 -15.79
N LEU A 30 -3.15 -1.43 -15.62
CA LEU A 30 -4.29 -2.27 -16.00
C LEU A 30 -4.56 -2.28 -17.51
N ASP A 31 -4.01 -1.31 -18.26
CA ASP A 31 -4.10 -1.19 -19.71
C ASP A 31 -5.57 -1.31 -20.22
N ASP A 32 -5.85 -2.24 -21.16
CA ASP A 32 -7.15 -2.48 -21.79
C ASP A 32 -8.06 -3.44 -21.00
N ALA A 33 -7.69 -3.81 -19.77
CA ALA A 33 -8.51 -4.71 -18.95
C ALA A 33 -9.92 -4.13 -18.71
N GLU A 34 -10.94 -4.82 -19.17
CA GLU A 34 -12.36 -4.40 -19.07
C GLU A 34 -12.99 -4.75 -17.73
N THR A 35 -12.61 -5.91 -17.17
CA THR A 35 -13.15 -6.42 -15.91
C THR A 35 -12.01 -6.67 -14.91
N VAL A 36 -12.11 -6.10 -13.72
CA VAL A 36 -11.07 -6.14 -12.69
C VAL A 36 -11.64 -6.69 -11.39
N VAL A 37 -10.95 -7.64 -10.77
CA VAL A 37 -11.17 -7.96 -9.35
C VAL A 37 -10.13 -7.24 -8.50
N ASN A 38 -10.57 -6.40 -7.55
CA ASN A 38 -9.71 -5.71 -6.59
C ASN A 38 -9.70 -6.46 -5.26
N VAL A 39 -8.57 -7.10 -4.91
CA VAL A 39 -8.46 -8.00 -3.75
C VAL A 39 -7.76 -7.31 -2.58
N GLY A 40 -8.39 -7.34 -1.39
CA GLY A 40 -7.99 -6.54 -0.24
C GLY A 40 -8.36 -5.08 -0.46
N ALA A 41 -9.55 -4.87 -0.99
CA ALA A 41 -10.01 -3.59 -1.52
C ALA A 41 -10.25 -2.50 -0.44
N GLY A 42 -10.30 -2.90 0.82
CA GLY A 42 -10.55 -1.97 1.93
C GLY A 42 -11.83 -1.17 1.72
N ALA A 43 -11.74 0.13 1.99
CA ALA A 43 -12.83 1.08 1.80
C ALA A 43 -13.02 1.52 0.33
N GLY A 44 -12.32 0.92 -0.66
CA GLY A 44 -12.50 1.19 -2.09
C GLY A 44 -11.60 2.29 -2.64
N SER A 45 -10.44 2.52 -2.02
CA SER A 45 -9.44 3.45 -2.57
C SER A 45 -8.84 2.93 -3.88
N TYR A 46 -8.60 3.82 -4.85
CA TYR A 46 -7.97 3.51 -6.14
C TYR A 46 -8.74 2.56 -7.06
N GLU A 47 -9.99 2.28 -6.81
CA GLU A 47 -10.81 1.51 -7.75
C GLU A 47 -11.03 2.31 -9.04
N PRO A 48 -10.67 1.74 -10.22
CA PRO A 48 -10.93 2.40 -11.49
C PRO A 48 -12.43 2.63 -11.71
N SER A 49 -12.83 3.81 -12.14
CA SER A 49 -14.22 4.16 -12.45
C SER A 49 -14.59 4.01 -13.93
N ASP A 50 -13.61 3.72 -14.77
CA ASP A 50 -13.73 3.63 -16.22
C ASP A 50 -13.99 2.20 -16.73
N ARG A 51 -14.08 1.23 -15.82
CA ARG A 51 -14.23 -0.20 -16.14
C ARG A 51 -15.03 -0.95 -15.06
N SER A 52 -15.41 -2.19 -15.37
CA SER A 52 -16.14 -3.02 -14.42
C SER A 52 -15.21 -3.53 -13.32
N VAL A 53 -15.52 -3.23 -12.06
CA VAL A 53 -14.73 -3.67 -10.90
C VAL A 53 -15.61 -4.47 -9.94
N VAL A 54 -15.08 -5.58 -9.44
CA VAL A 54 -15.61 -6.32 -8.28
C VAL A 54 -14.56 -6.25 -7.18
N ALA A 55 -14.95 -5.82 -6.00
CA ALA A 55 -14.07 -5.75 -4.84
C ALA A 55 -14.15 -7.03 -3.99
N VAL A 56 -13.04 -7.43 -3.38
CA VAL A 56 -12.98 -8.47 -2.35
C VAL A 56 -12.32 -7.89 -1.10
N GLU A 57 -12.99 -8.02 0.04
CA GLU A 57 -12.50 -7.50 1.32
C GLU A 57 -12.97 -8.40 2.47
N PRO A 58 -12.08 -8.91 3.34
CA PRO A 58 -12.48 -9.76 4.45
C PRO A 58 -13.08 -8.99 5.64
N ALA A 59 -12.67 -7.72 5.87
CA ALA A 59 -13.05 -6.94 7.05
C ALA A 59 -14.38 -6.22 6.83
N MET A 60 -15.41 -6.61 7.59
CA MET A 60 -16.73 -5.98 7.53
C MET A 60 -16.68 -4.48 7.88
N THR A 61 -15.80 -4.08 8.80
CA THR A 61 -15.58 -2.68 9.18
C THR A 61 -15.12 -1.84 7.99
N MET A 62 -14.29 -2.39 7.11
CA MET A 62 -13.84 -1.73 5.87
C MET A 62 -14.96 -1.72 4.83
N ILE A 63 -15.70 -2.81 4.67
CA ILE A 63 -16.83 -2.91 3.74
C ILE A 63 -17.88 -1.83 4.06
N ARG A 64 -18.22 -1.63 5.34
CA ARG A 64 -19.20 -0.61 5.76
C ARG A 64 -18.77 0.83 5.50
N GLN A 65 -17.50 1.08 5.27
CA GLN A 65 -16.95 2.41 4.94
C GLN A 65 -16.93 2.69 3.44
N ARG A 66 -17.28 1.70 2.61
CA ARG A 66 -17.31 1.90 1.16
C ARG A 66 -18.42 2.86 0.76
N ARG A 67 -18.16 3.61 -0.31
CA ARG A 67 -19.17 4.51 -0.87
C ARG A 67 -20.34 3.70 -1.44
N PRO A 68 -21.58 4.21 -1.33
CA PRO A 68 -22.74 3.52 -1.90
C PRO A 68 -22.68 3.33 -3.42
N ASP A 69 -21.97 4.22 -4.11
CA ASP A 69 -21.74 4.22 -5.57
C ASP A 69 -20.40 3.53 -5.97
N GLY A 70 -19.71 2.91 -5.02
CA GLY A 70 -18.48 2.16 -5.26
C GLY A 70 -18.71 0.81 -5.92
N ALA A 71 -17.62 0.13 -6.29
CA ALA A 71 -17.70 -1.21 -6.86
C ALA A 71 -18.41 -2.19 -5.91
N PRO A 72 -19.22 -3.13 -6.44
CA PRO A 72 -19.82 -4.20 -5.64
C PRO A 72 -18.72 -4.97 -4.91
N VAL A 73 -18.99 -5.33 -3.65
CA VAL A 73 -17.99 -5.99 -2.78
C VAL A 73 -18.48 -7.36 -2.33
N VAL A 74 -17.55 -8.32 -2.37
CA VAL A 74 -17.73 -9.67 -1.83
C VAL A 74 -16.87 -9.80 -0.59
N GLN A 75 -17.47 -10.25 0.52
CA GLN A 75 -16.72 -10.54 1.73
C GLN A 75 -16.03 -11.89 1.60
N ALA A 76 -14.73 -11.88 1.33
CA ALA A 76 -13.91 -13.09 1.21
C ALA A 76 -12.43 -12.81 1.52
N SER A 77 -11.68 -13.88 1.73
CA SER A 77 -10.22 -13.83 1.90
C SER A 77 -9.51 -13.87 0.55
N ALA A 78 -8.36 -13.21 0.44
CA ALA A 78 -7.46 -13.34 -0.70
C ALA A 78 -7.00 -14.79 -0.94
N ASN A 79 -6.99 -15.62 0.11
CA ASN A 79 -6.55 -17.01 0.04
C ASN A 79 -7.62 -17.99 -0.47
N ASP A 80 -8.84 -17.53 -0.73
CA ASP A 80 -9.96 -18.34 -1.21
C ASP A 80 -10.97 -17.42 -1.90
N LEU A 81 -10.67 -17.06 -3.15
CA LEU A 81 -11.51 -16.15 -3.94
C LEU A 81 -12.71 -16.91 -4.49
N PRO A 82 -13.95 -16.44 -4.26
CA PRO A 82 -15.18 -17.15 -4.64
C PRO A 82 -15.53 -16.95 -6.14
N PHE A 83 -14.52 -17.03 -6.99
CA PHE A 83 -14.67 -16.88 -8.45
C PHE A 83 -14.05 -18.06 -9.16
N ARG A 84 -14.59 -18.39 -10.33
CA ARG A 84 -14.01 -19.39 -11.21
C ARG A 84 -12.66 -18.91 -11.77
N ASP A 85 -11.88 -19.82 -12.28
CA ASP A 85 -10.65 -19.51 -13.01
C ASP A 85 -10.95 -18.55 -14.16
N GLU A 86 -10.04 -17.61 -14.39
CA GLU A 86 -10.08 -16.66 -15.52
C GLU A 86 -11.38 -15.84 -15.59
N ALA A 87 -12.01 -15.56 -14.44
CA ALA A 87 -13.27 -14.83 -14.37
C ALA A 87 -13.15 -13.37 -14.79
N PHE A 88 -11.96 -12.78 -14.65
CA PHE A 88 -11.67 -11.36 -14.90
C PHE A 88 -10.57 -11.18 -15.92
N THR A 89 -10.56 -10.04 -16.63
CA THR A 89 -9.44 -9.68 -17.52
C THR A 89 -8.20 -9.27 -16.74
N ALA A 90 -8.36 -8.70 -15.53
CA ALA A 90 -7.25 -8.45 -14.64
C ALA A 90 -7.62 -8.66 -13.17
N SER A 91 -6.58 -8.93 -12.35
CA SER A 91 -6.65 -8.84 -10.90
C SER A 91 -5.77 -7.70 -10.40
N LEU A 92 -6.22 -7.05 -9.32
CA LEU A 92 -5.57 -5.89 -8.73
C LEU A 92 -5.44 -6.09 -7.21
N ALA A 93 -4.28 -5.72 -6.64
CA ALA A 93 -4.05 -5.65 -5.20
C ALA A 93 -3.22 -4.41 -4.87
N ILE A 94 -3.69 -3.54 -3.96
CA ILE A 94 -3.07 -2.25 -3.69
C ILE A 94 -2.70 -2.13 -2.22
N LEU A 95 -1.39 -2.17 -1.92
CA LEU A 95 -0.83 -2.03 -0.58
C LEU A 95 -1.50 -2.96 0.45
N THR A 96 -1.80 -4.20 0.04
CA THR A 96 -2.58 -5.15 0.84
C THR A 96 -1.91 -6.52 1.00
N VAL A 97 -1.06 -6.97 0.05
CA VAL A 97 -0.48 -8.33 0.04
C VAL A 97 0.23 -8.68 1.36
N HIS A 98 0.93 -7.71 1.95
CA HIS A 98 1.62 -7.87 3.25
C HIS A 98 0.68 -8.08 4.46
N HIS A 99 -0.62 -8.01 4.23
CA HIS A 99 -1.65 -8.31 5.24
C HIS A 99 -2.29 -9.69 5.05
N TRP A 100 -1.99 -10.41 3.99
CA TRP A 100 -2.61 -11.70 3.72
C TRP A 100 -2.06 -12.81 4.63
N PRO A 101 -2.91 -13.72 5.12
CA PRO A 101 -2.48 -14.82 6.00
C PRO A 101 -1.45 -15.74 5.36
N ASP A 102 -1.66 -16.07 4.08
CA ASP A 102 -0.78 -16.86 3.23
C ASP A 102 -0.61 -16.12 1.91
N GLN A 103 0.51 -15.42 1.79
CA GLN A 103 0.79 -14.58 0.62
C GLN A 103 0.94 -15.40 -0.65
N ALA A 104 1.64 -16.55 -0.57
CA ALA A 104 1.84 -17.40 -1.74
C ALA A 104 0.51 -17.91 -2.31
N ARG A 105 -0.39 -18.35 -1.44
CA ARG A 105 -1.74 -18.77 -1.84
C ARG A 105 -2.56 -17.61 -2.39
N GLY A 106 -2.51 -16.44 -1.76
CA GLY A 106 -3.23 -15.26 -2.25
C GLY A 106 -2.73 -14.78 -3.61
N LEU A 107 -1.41 -14.81 -3.85
CA LEU A 107 -0.83 -14.50 -5.16
C LEU A 107 -1.24 -15.53 -6.22
N ALA A 108 -1.29 -16.81 -5.87
CA ALA A 108 -1.79 -17.86 -6.76
C ALA A 108 -3.28 -17.67 -7.10
N GLU A 109 -4.10 -17.24 -6.14
CA GLU A 109 -5.50 -16.92 -6.37
C GLU A 109 -5.68 -15.70 -7.31
N LEU A 110 -4.85 -14.62 -7.12
CA LEU A 110 -4.84 -13.50 -8.08
C LEU A 110 -4.56 -14.00 -9.51
N ALA A 111 -3.57 -14.88 -9.65
CA ALA A 111 -3.23 -15.48 -10.92
C ALA A 111 -4.39 -16.33 -11.46
N ARG A 112 -5.01 -17.17 -10.64
CA ARG A 112 -6.07 -18.08 -11.04
C ARG A 112 -7.29 -17.35 -11.61
N VAL A 113 -7.72 -16.27 -10.96
CA VAL A 113 -8.95 -15.55 -11.35
C VAL A 113 -8.76 -14.57 -12.51
N ALA A 114 -7.51 -14.22 -12.86
CA ALA A 114 -7.19 -13.32 -13.96
C ALA A 114 -6.78 -14.10 -15.23
N ARG A 115 -7.40 -13.80 -16.36
CA ARG A 115 -7.03 -14.39 -17.66
C ARG A 115 -5.96 -13.62 -18.43
N GLY A 116 -5.76 -12.33 -18.12
CA GLY A 116 -4.84 -11.46 -18.87
C GLY A 116 -3.74 -10.89 -18.00
N ARG A 117 -4.07 -10.18 -16.93
CA ARG A 117 -3.07 -9.39 -16.19
C ARG A 117 -3.26 -9.42 -14.69
N VAL A 118 -2.14 -9.44 -13.97
CA VAL A 118 -2.09 -9.20 -12.51
C VAL A 118 -1.36 -7.91 -12.25
N VAL A 119 -1.95 -6.98 -11.51
CA VAL A 119 -1.35 -5.70 -11.11
C VAL A 119 -1.29 -5.61 -9.59
N ILE A 120 -0.10 -5.38 -9.04
CA ILE A 120 0.08 -5.27 -7.59
C ILE A 120 0.84 -3.99 -7.29
N VAL A 121 0.28 -3.13 -6.42
CA VAL A 121 0.99 -2.02 -5.81
C VAL A 121 1.50 -2.47 -4.46
N THR A 122 2.81 -2.39 -4.27
CA THR A 122 3.49 -2.85 -3.05
C THR A 122 4.66 -1.96 -2.69
N TRP A 123 5.32 -2.26 -1.58
CA TRP A 123 6.60 -1.70 -1.19
C TRP A 123 7.68 -2.79 -1.25
N ASP A 124 8.88 -2.42 -1.69
CA ASP A 124 10.02 -3.31 -1.81
C ASP A 124 10.78 -3.37 -0.46
N PRO A 125 10.76 -4.50 0.27
CA PRO A 125 11.38 -4.60 1.59
C PRO A 125 12.91 -4.58 1.56
N LEU A 126 13.51 -4.69 0.39
CA LEU A 126 14.97 -4.58 0.21
C LEU A 126 15.43 -3.15 -0.14
N TRP A 127 14.48 -2.24 -0.38
CA TRP A 127 14.80 -0.83 -0.62
C TRP A 127 15.19 -0.12 0.69
N SER A 128 16.12 0.82 0.60
CA SER A 128 16.59 1.63 1.73
C SER A 128 16.78 3.08 1.31
N GLY A 129 16.94 3.99 2.26
CA GLY A 129 17.17 5.41 1.99
C GLY A 129 15.96 6.29 2.33
N PHE A 130 15.02 5.80 3.12
CA PHE A 130 13.96 6.64 3.66
C PHE A 130 14.35 7.18 5.03
N TRP A 131 14.68 8.47 5.09
CA TRP A 131 15.16 9.14 6.29
C TRP A 131 14.32 8.90 7.55
N LEU A 132 12.99 8.76 7.40
CA LEU A 132 12.08 8.49 8.52
C LEU A 132 12.42 7.15 9.19
N VAL A 133 12.62 6.13 8.37
CA VAL A 133 12.97 4.78 8.83
C VAL A 133 14.44 4.75 9.26
N ASP A 134 15.34 5.21 8.41
CA ASP A 134 16.78 5.09 8.63
C ASP A 134 17.25 5.87 9.88
N ASP A 135 16.73 7.08 10.11
CA ASP A 135 17.17 7.94 11.21
C ASP A 135 16.35 7.79 12.50
N TYR A 136 15.05 7.45 12.38
CA TYR A 136 14.15 7.54 13.53
C TYR A 136 13.47 6.24 13.92
N PHE A 137 13.19 5.35 12.97
CA PHE A 137 12.42 4.12 13.20
C PHE A 137 13.01 2.91 12.47
N PRO A 138 14.30 2.58 12.71
CA PRO A 138 14.96 1.46 12.01
C PRO A 138 14.26 0.10 12.23
N GLU A 139 13.53 -0.05 13.33
CA GLU A 139 12.77 -1.26 13.67
C GLU A 139 11.67 -1.55 12.63
N ILE A 140 11.18 -0.54 11.91
CA ILE A 140 10.21 -0.72 10.83
C ILE A 140 10.81 -1.56 9.70
N THR A 141 12.09 -1.38 9.38
CA THR A 141 12.77 -2.18 8.34
C THR A 141 12.69 -3.68 8.64
N ASP A 142 12.93 -4.07 9.88
CA ASP A 142 12.90 -5.49 10.27
C ASP A 142 11.47 -6.05 10.26
N LEU A 143 10.48 -5.23 10.65
CA LEU A 143 9.06 -5.60 10.55
C LEU A 143 8.63 -5.77 9.09
N ASP A 144 8.97 -4.81 8.24
CA ASP A 144 8.56 -4.80 6.84
C ASP A 144 9.22 -5.95 6.05
N ARG A 145 10.48 -6.28 6.32
CA ARG A 145 11.17 -7.45 5.74
C ARG A 145 10.50 -8.79 6.08
N GLN A 146 9.79 -8.88 7.19
CA GLN A 146 9.08 -10.09 7.59
C GLN A 146 7.70 -10.23 6.92
N ILE A 147 7.11 -9.12 6.49
CA ILE A 147 5.71 -9.11 6.04
C ILE A 147 5.52 -8.77 4.56
N PHE A 148 6.44 -8.00 3.94
CA PHE A 148 6.34 -7.68 2.53
C PHE A 148 6.98 -8.76 1.66
N PRO A 149 6.30 -9.23 0.59
CA PRO A 149 6.93 -10.12 -0.38
C PRO A 149 8.03 -9.37 -1.14
N THR A 150 9.10 -10.07 -1.44
CA THR A 150 10.19 -9.56 -2.29
C THR A 150 9.81 -9.61 -3.77
N ILE A 151 10.57 -8.92 -4.61
CA ILE A 151 10.44 -9.03 -6.08
C ILE A 151 10.59 -10.48 -6.55
N GLU A 152 11.50 -11.25 -5.92
CA GLU A 152 11.71 -12.67 -6.22
C GLU A 152 10.48 -13.53 -5.89
N ASP A 153 9.74 -13.21 -4.82
CA ASP A 153 8.50 -13.93 -4.49
C ASP A 153 7.43 -13.74 -5.55
N PHE A 154 7.30 -12.54 -6.11
CA PHE A 154 6.43 -12.28 -7.25
C PHE A 154 6.91 -13.02 -8.51
N GLN A 155 8.20 -13.00 -8.80
CA GLN A 155 8.77 -13.75 -9.93
C GLN A 155 8.56 -15.26 -9.79
N ARG A 156 8.67 -15.79 -8.59
CA ARG A 156 8.44 -17.21 -8.31
C ARG A 156 6.99 -17.62 -8.59
N THR A 157 6.04 -16.72 -8.30
CA THR A 157 4.61 -17.00 -8.50
C THR A 157 4.16 -16.79 -9.94
N PHE A 158 4.61 -15.69 -10.56
CA PHE A 158 4.08 -15.24 -11.86
C PHE A 158 5.03 -15.49 -13.03
N GLY A 159 6.27 -15.91 -12.77
CA GLY A 159 7.31 -16.04 -13.79
C GLY A 159 7.84 -14.68 -14.22
N ARG A 160 7.62 -14.29 -15.48
CA ARG A 160 8.04 -12.98 -15.98
C ARG A 160 7.13 -11.88 -15.45
N ILE A 161 7.75 -10.85 -14.86
CA ILE A 161 7.07 -9.65 -14.38
C ILE A 161 7.74 -8.38 -14.90
N GLU A 162 6.97 -7.33 -15.05
CA GLU A 162 7.48 -5.97 -15.18
C GLU A 162 7.38 -5.30 -13.80
N VAL A 163 8.44 -4.58 -13.40
CA VAL A 163 8.50 -3.83 -12.14
C VAL A 163 8.67 -2.36 -12.47
N ARG A 164 7.68 -1.55 -12.13
CA ARG A 164 7.75 -0.09 -12.27
C ARG A 164 7.91 0.56 -10.91
N SER A 165 8.86 1.48 -10.76
CA SER A 165 8.91 2.35 -9.57
C SER A 165 7.76 3.37 -9.60
N PHE A 166 7.33 3.77 -8.41
CA PHE A 166 6.43 4.89 -8.23
C PHE A 166 7.08 5.89 -7.26
N PRO A 167 7.83 6.87 -7.75
CA PRO A 167 8.32 7.96 -6.93
C PRO A 167 7.17 8.72 -6.30
N VAL A 168 7.26 8.99 -5.00
CA VAL A 168 6.18 9.61 -4.24
C VAL A 168 6.25 11.12 -4.37
N PRO A 169 5.21 11.80 -4.90
CA PRO A 169 5.19 13.25 -4.98
C PRO A 169 5.23 13.91 -3.61
N HIS A 170 5.91 15.06 -3.51
CA HIS A 170 6.08 15.78 -2.24
C HIS A 170 4.76 16.24 -1.59
N ASP A 171 3.75 16.44 -2.41
CA ASP A 171 2.40 16.88 -2.05
C ASP A 171 1.37 15.75 -2.13
N CYS A 172 1.83 14.48 -2.10
CA CYS A 172 0.97 13.30 -2.11
C CYS A 172 -0.16 13.45 -1.09
N ILE A 173 -1.40 13.22 -1.54
CA ILE A 173 -2.60 13.39 -0.72
C ILE A 173 -3.07 12.10 -0.06
N ASP A 174 -2.55 10.92 -0.45
CA ASP A 174 -2.79 9.68 0.28
C ASP A 174 -1.95 9.64 1.57
N GLY A 175 -2.46 8.99 2.59
CA GLY A 175 -1.85 8.95 3.92
C GLY A 175 -0.98 7.72 4.19
N PHE A 176 -0.42 7.06 3.17
CA PHE A 176 0.55 5.98 3.42
C PHE A 176 1.90 6.52 3.93
N MET A 177 2.74 5.66 4.48
CA MET A 177 3.94 6.07 5.22
C MET A 177 4.85 7.02 4.43
N GLY A 178 5.14 6.75 3.16
CA GLY A 178 6.00 7.59 2.33
C GLY A 178 5.39 8.94 1.91
N ALA A 179 4.08 9.13 2.05
CA ALA A 179 3.40 10.33 1.53
C ALA A 179 3.87 11.66 2.16
N TYR A 180 4.44 11.60 3.35
CA TYR A 180 4.85 12.80 4.10
C TYR A 180 6.36 13.04 4.10
N TRP A 181 7.10 12.46 3.16
CA TRP A 181 8.56 12.50 3.14
C TRP A 181 9.18 13.91 3.18
N ARG A 182 8.46 14.93 2.69
CA ARG A 182 8.86 16.35 2.74
C ARG A 182 8.09 17.16 3.79
N ARG A 183 7.27 16.49 4.61
CA ARG A 183 6.41 17.10 5.63
C ARG A 183 6.63 16.42 6.98
N PRO A 184 7.85 16.47 7.57
CA PRO A 184 8.24 15.66 8.71
C PRO A 184 7.37 15.86 9.95
N HIS A 185 6.84 17.06 10.17
CA HIS A 185 5.92 17.37 11.28
C HIS A 185 4.66 16.53 11.25
N ALA A 186 4.22 16.04 10.07
CA ALA A 186 3.03 15.21 9.95
C ALA A 186 3.17 13.91 10.76
N TYR A 187 4.36 13.33 10.85
CA TYR A 187 4.57 12.09 11.63
C TYR A 187 4.44 12.28 13.15
N LEU A 188 4.47 13.53 13.65
CA LEU A 188 4.20 13.83 15.06
C LEU A 188 2.70 13.84 15.39
N ASP A 189 1.81 13.90 14.38
CA ASP A 189 0.38 13.83 14.58
C ASP A 189 -0.06 12.37 14.80
N PRO A 190 -0.66 12.03 15.97
CA PRO A 190 -1.15 10.68 16.23
C PRO A 190 -2.17 10.19 15.19
N SER A 191 -2.99 11.09 14.65
CA SER A 191 -4.01 10.73 13.65
C SER A 191 -3.40 10.36 12.31
N VAL A 192 -2.26 10.91 11.91
CA VAL A 192 -1.49 10.50 10.75
C VAL A 192 -0.92 9.11 10.97
N ARG A 193 -0.28 8.87 12.12
CA ARG A 193 0.32 7.57 12.44
C ARG A 193 -0.72 6.45 12.52
N ALA A 194 -1.93 6.74 13.02
CA ALA A 194 -3.01 5.76 13.11
C ALA A 194 -3.45 5.22 11.73
N ALA A 195 -3.21 5.95 10.63
CA ALA A 195 -3.50 5.53 9.26
C ALA A 195 -2.35 4.75 8.61
N ILE A 196 -1.21 4.58 9.30
CA ILE A 196 0.00 3.92 8.80
C ILE A 196 0.22 2.62 9.59
N SER A 197 0.05 1.49 8.91
CA SER A 197 0.07 0.16 9.55
C SER A 197 1.38 -0.16 10.29
N ALA A 198 2.53 0.35 9.83
CA ALA A 198 3.81 0.17 10.51
C ALA A 198 3.81 0.79 11.92
N PHE A 199 3.22 1.99 12.06
CA PHE A 199 3.09 2.61 13.39
C PHE A 199 2.03 1.96 14.27
N ALA A 200 0.97 1.39 13.67
CA ALA A 200 -0.05 0.66 14.42
C ALA A 200 0.48 -0.65 15.03
N LYS A 201 1.54 -1.22 14.45
CA LYS A 201 2.24 -2.42 14.94
C LYS A 201 3.47 -2.10 15.80
N ALA A 202 3.77 -0.81 15.98
CA ALA A 202 4.95 -0.34 16.71
C ALA A 202 4.84 -0.65 18.20
N GLU A 203 5.91 -1.17 18.79
CA GLU A 203 6.00 -1.23 20.25
C GLU A 203 6.20 0.17 20.83
N PRO A 204 5.50 0.52 21.93
CA PRO A 204 5.56 1.86 22.52
C PRO A 204 6.98 2.36 22.77
N SER A 205 7.89 1.48 23.20
CA SER A 205 9.27 1.84 23.59
C SER A 205 10.06 2.49 22.45
N TRP A 206 10.13 1.85 21.29
CA TRP A 206 10.87 2.41 20.16
C TRP A 206 10.10 3.51 19.43
N LEU A 207 8.75 3.43 19.42
CA LEU A 207 7.92 4.48 18.85
C LEU A 207 8.11 5.82 19.59
N GLU A 208 8.02 5.80 20.92
CA GLU A 208 8.22 6.99 21.74
C GLU A 208 9.65 7.56 21.60
N SER A 209 10.66 6.69 21.59
CA SER A 209 12.06 7.07 21.38
C SER A 209 12.27 7.75 20.02
N GLY A 210 11.76 7.15 18.93
CA GLY A 210 11.85 7.72 17.58
C GLY A 210 11.14 9.07 17.47
N LEU A 211 9.93 9.17 18.02
CA LEU A 211 9.16 10.43 18.03
C LEU A 211 9.85 11.52 18.86
N ALA A 212 10.50 11.17 19.97
CA ALA A 212 11.24 12.12 20.78
C ALA A 212 12.47 12.66 20.02
N ARG A 213 13.20 11.78 19.32
CA ARG A 213 14.32 12.20 18.45
C ARG A 213 13.84 13.11 17.33
N LEU A 214 12.80 12.71 16.59
CA LEU A 214 12.25 13.51 15.49
C LEU A 214 11.78 14.88 15.97
N ARG A 215 11.07 14.93 17.09
CA ARG A 215 10.59 16.20 17.67
C ARG A 215 11.74 17.14 18.04
N ARG A 216 12.79 16.61 18.65
CA ARG A 216 14.00 17.39 19.01
C ARG A 216 14.69 17.93 17.76
N ASP A 217 14.95 17.07 16.78
CA ASP A 217 15.69 17.41 15.55
C ASP A 217 14.93 18.42 14.68
N LEU A 218 13.59 18.39 14.72
CA LEU A 218 12.75 19.42 14.10
C LEU A 218 12.80 20.75 14.89
N ALA A 219 12.81 20.70 16.22
CA ALA A 219 12.81 21.89 17.06
C ALA A 219 14.13 22.67 17.00
N ASP A 220 15.27 21.99 16.85
CA ASP A 220 16.60 22.60 16.78
C ASP A 220 17.14 22.80 15.36
N GLY A 221 16.34 22.48 14.32
CA GLY A 221 16.69 22.61 12.91
C GLY A 221 17.69 21.56 12.39
N THR A 222 17.95 20.52 13.16
CA THR A 222 18.86 19.43 12.75
C THR A 222 18.30 18.66 11.56
N TRP A 223 16.99 18.40 11.54
CA TRP A 223 16.35 17.72 10.44
C TRP A 223 16.48 18.51 9.14
N GLU A 224 16.19 19.80 9.14
CA GLU A 224 16.29 20.69 7.97
C GLU A 224 17.71 20.75 7.43
N ARG A 225 18.72 20.87 8.32
CA ARG A 225 20.13 20.89 7.88
C ARG A 225 20.55 19.57 7.23
N ARG A 226 20.10 18.43 7.75
CA ARG A 226 20.44 17.10 7.23
C ARG A 226 19.74 16.80 5.91
N HIS A 227 18.50 17.25 5.77
CA HIS A 227 17.60 16.88 4.67
C HIS A 227 17.24 18.06 3.76
N ALA A 228 18.01 19.16 3.75
CA ALA A 228 17.77 20.34 2.93
C ALA A 228 17.58 20.00 1.43
N HIS A 229 18.34 19.03 0.93
CA HIS A 229 18.28 18.56 -0.46
C HIS A 229 16.90 18.01 -0.88
N LEU A 230 16.08 17.57 0.06
CA LEU A 230 14.73 17.09 -0.22
C LEU A 230 13.78 18.21 -0.67
N PHE A 231 14.03 19.45 -0.26
CA PHE A 231 13.16 20.56 -0.65
C PHE A 231 13.28 20.94 -2.13
N GLU A 232 14.34 20.49 -2.79
CA GLU A 232 14.57 20.70 -4.22
C GLU A 232 13.88 19.64 -5.09
N GLN A 233 13.38 18.55 -4.47
CA GLN A 233 12.80 17.44 -5.19
C GLN A 233 11.26 17.57 -5.23
N SER A 234 10.69 17.32 -6.41
CA SER A 234 9.22 17.26 -6.61
C SER A 234 8.63 15.91 -6.23
N GLU A 235 9.45 14.85 -6.32
CA GLU A 235 9.10 13.47 -5.97
C GLU A 235 10.32 12.72 -5.44
N LEU A 236 10.11 11.68 -4.65
CA LEU A 236 11.17 10.89 -4.04
C LEU A 236 10.93 9.40 -4.26
N GLU A 237 11.97 8.68 -4.70
CA GLU A 237 11.96 7.22 -4.74
C GLU A 237 12.04 6.66 -3.32
N LEU A 238 10.99 5.93 -2.92
CA LEU A 238 10.80 5.40 -1.57
C LEU A 238 10.49 3.89 -1.55
N GLY A 239 10.84 3.19 -2.62
CA GLY A 239 10.64 1.73 -2.69
C GLY A 239 9.22 1.29 -3.08
N TYR A 240 8.31 2.20 -3.46
CA TYR A 240 7.00 1.79 -3.95
C TYR A 240 7.09 1.24 -5.37
N ARG A 241 6.44 0.09 -5.58
CA ARG A 241 6.50 -0.67 -6.84
C ARG A 241 5.10 -0.97 -7.36
N ILE A 242 4.97 -0.93 -8.66
CA ILE A 242 3.85 -1.50 -9.40
C ILE A 242 4.39 -2.75 -10.11
N ILE A 243 3.94 -3.91 -9.67
CA ILE A 243 4.28 -5.21 -10.26
C ILE A 243 3.21 -5.53 -11.28
N ILE A 244 3.61 -5.90 -12.49
CA ILE A 244 2.72 -6.29 -13.57
C ILE A 244 3.16 -7.65 -14.07
N ALA A 245 2.26 -8.62 -14.03
CA ALA A 245 2.45 -9.93 -14.63
C ALA A 245 1.43 -10.13 -15.74
N GLU A 246 1.89 -10.49 -16.94
CA GLU A 246 1.03 -10.94 -18.02
C GLU A 246 0.72 -12.43 -17.84
N ARG A 247 -0.50 -12.81 -18.16
CA ARG A 247 -0.93 -14.20 -18.21
C ARG A 247 -1.10 -14.60 -19.68
N ASP A 248 -0.37 -15.61 -20.08
CA ASP A 248 -0.44 -16.20 -21.44
C ASP A 248 -1.74 -17.01 -21.63
#